data_6972596babe88da858d031e63ee5c987
#
_entry.id   6972596babe88da858d031e63ee5c987
#
_cell.length_a   1.000
_cell.length_b   1.000
_cell.length_c   1.000
_cell.angle_alpha   90.00
_cell.angle_beta   90.00
_cell.angle_gamma   90.00
#
_symmetry.space_group_name_H-M   'P 1'
#
loop_
_entity.id
_entity.type
_entity.pdbx_description
1 polymer ?
#
loop_
_entity_poly.entity_id
_entity_poly.type
_entity_poly.pdbx_seq_one_letter_code
_entity_poly.pdbx_strand_id
1 'polypeptide(L)'
;MAFTATQMSLVVSSFGLVSFILGIVAENKKAQSGTPVHKKGSVICIYPSDPSIALGYLSFIFLLATTAAGYYSIFYPYKGKFLSQSIFFRSKTFIAFFNIALLTGGLGAAFTLWPTIEEQNFHKHKAYPITTEKCPTPKIGLLGGGALLSLDSTLLWLVALMLAINVREDFIEYGDEGENHLARAEISTSI
;
A
#
# COMPACT_ATOMS: atom_id res chain seq x y z
N MET A 1 21.64 -15.38 -2.31
CA MET A 1 20.97 -15.53 -1.01
C MET A 1 19.48 -15.47 -1.28
N ALA A 2 18.69 -16.52 -0.94
CA ALA A 2 17.25 -16.52 -1.11
C ALA A 2 16.61 -15.82 0.10
N PHE A 3 15.79 -14.80 -0.15
CA PHE A 3 15.01 -14.17 0.92
C PHE A 3 14.03 -15.18 1.50
N THR A 4 13.96 -15.24 2.83
CA THR A 4 12.98 -16.09 3.52
C THR A 4 11.62 -15.41 3.51
N ALA A 5 10.53 -16.19 3.59
CA ALA A 5 9.17 -15.66 3.68
C ALA A 5 9.00 -14.66 4.83
N THR A 6 9.66 -14.92 5.96
CA THR A 6 9.68 -14.02 7.13
C THR A 6 10.35 -12.67 6.82
N GLN A 7 11.46 -12.67 6.09
CA GLN A 7 12.12 -11.41 5.71
C GLN A 7 11.25 -10.58 4.77
N MET A 8 10.56 -11.21 3.83
CA MET A 8 9.65 -10.52 2.92
C MET A 8 8.44 -9.93 3.66
N SER A 9 7.85 -10.67 4.59
CA SER A 9 6.75 -10.16 5.41
C SER A 9 7.17 -8.99 6.30
N LEU A 10 8.40 -9.02 6.85
CA LEU A 10 8.96 -7.91 7.63
C LEU A 10 9.16 -6.65 6.78
N VAL A 11 9.63 -6.78 5.54
CA VAL A 11 9.79 -5.64 4.62
C VAL A 11 8.43 -5.00 4.30
N VAL A 12 7.43 -5.81 3.93
CA VAL A 12 6.07 -5.34 3.64
C VAL A 12 5.46 -4.65 4.86
N SER A 13 5.57 -5.28 6.05
CA SER A 13 5.06 -4.71 7.31
C SER A 13 5.73 -3.39 7.68
N SER A 14 7.06 -3.30 7.54
CA SER A 14 7.80 -2.09 7.90
C SER A 14 7.41 -0.89 7.02
N PHE A 15 7.33 -1.09 5.70
CA PHE A 15 6.91 -0.04 4.79
C PHE A 15 5.46 0.40 5.03
N GLY A 16 4.56 -0.56 5.27
CA GLY A 16 3.16 -0.27 5.56
C GLY A 16 2.97 0.49 6.86
N LEU A 17 3.67 0.11 7.94
CA LEU A 17 3.63 0.83 9.20
C LEU A 17 4.18 2.25 9.08
N VAL A 18 5.29 2.44 8.35
CA VAL A 18 5.85 3.78 8.11
C VAL A 18 4.86 4.62 7.31
N SER A 19 4.24 4.08 6.25
CA SER A 19 3.21 4.78 5.49
C SER A 19 2.05 5.22 6.38
N PHE A 20 1.52 4.33 7.22
CA PHE A 20 0.44 4.60 8.16
C PHE A 20 0.81 5.72 9.14
N ILE A 21 1.96 5.62 9.81
CA ILE A 21 2.42 6.61 10.79
C ILE A 21 2.58 7.98 10.14
N LEU A 22 3.22 8.03 8.97
CA LEU A 22 3.41 9.29 8.23
C LEU A 22 2.09 9.92 7.82
N GLY A 23 1.11 9.13 7.38
CA GLY A 23 -0.22 9.62 7.01
C GLY A 23 -0.99 10.19 8.22
N ILE A 24 -0.94 9.52 9.37
CA ILE A 24 -1.55 10.02 10.62
C ILE A 24 -0.85 11.30 11.10
N VAL A 25 0.49 11.35 11.06
CA VAL A 25 1.23 12.56 11.44
C VAL A 25 0.94 13.71 10.48
N ALA A 26 0.82 13.43 9.17
CA ALA A 26 0.45 14.42 8.18
C ALA A 26 -0.93 15.03 8.46
N GLU A 27 -1.94 14.20 8.79
CA GLU A 27 -3.27 14.69 9.17
C GLU A 27 -3.23 15.55 10.42
N ASN A 28 -2.49 15.15 11.46
CA ASN A 28 -2.36 15.91 12.71
C ASN A 28 -1.59 17.23 12.56
N LYS A 29 -0.68 17.31 11.58
CA LYS A 29 0.12 18.52 11.29
C LYS A 29 -0.54 19.46 10.28
N LYS A 30 -1.67 19.06 9.72
CA LYS A 30 -2.43 19.85 8.75
C LYS A 30 -2.92 21.15 9.37
N ALA A 31 -2.66 22.27 8.70
CA ALA A 31 -3.14 23.58 9.16
C ALA A 31 -4.67 23.60 9.23
N GLN A 32 -5.20 23.92 10.40
CA GLN A 32 -6.66 23.96 10.63
C GLN A 32 -7.36 25.10 9.89
N SER A 33 -6.68 26.22 9.65
CA SER A 33 -7.21 27.36 8.89
C SER A 33 -6.12 28.34 8.48
N GLY A 34 -6.25 28.94 7.29
CA GLY A 34 -5.44 30.10 6.89
C GLY A 34 -5.86 31.36 7.66
N THR A 35 -4.89 32.23 7.97
CA THR A 35 -5.18 33.54 8.54
C THR A 35 -5.56 34.52 7.44
N PRO A 36 -6.79 35.13 7.49
CA PRO A 36 -7.16 36.15 6.51
C PRO A 36 -6.43 37.44 6.77
N VAL A 37 -5.69 37.95 5.79
CA VAL A 37 -5.06 39.28 5.82
C VAL A 37 -5.78 40.15 4.82
N HIS A 38 -6.44 41.21 5.34
CA HIS A 38 -7.11 42.20 4.51
C HIS A 38 -6.08 43.16 3.89
N LYS A 39 -5.94 43.11 2.58
CA LYS A 39 -5.15 44.10 1.83
C LYS A 39 -6.08 44.84 0.88
N LYS A 40 -5.88 46.13 0.70
CA LYS A 40 -6.74 47.06 -0.08
C LYS A 40 -7.48 46.36 -1.23
N GLY A 41 -8.76 45.95 -0.97
CA GLY A 41 -9.67 45.38 -1.99
C GLY A 41 -9.58 43.86 -2.24
N SER A 42 -8.74 43.13 -1.50
CA SER A 42 -8.64 41.67 -1.58
C SER A 42 -8.30 41.04 -0.24
N VAL A 43 -8.88 39.90 0.07
CA VAL A 43 -8.52 39.07 1.22
C VAL A 43 -7.52 38.03 0.77
N ILE A 44 -6.32 38.06 1.35
CA ILE A 44 -5.26 37.10 1.08
C ILE A 44 -5.23 36.11 2.24
N CYS A 45 -5.43 34.82 1.94
CA CYS A 45 -5.29 33.78 2.95
C CYS A 45 -3.81 33.33 3.03
N ILE A 46 -3.19 33.55 4.19
CA ILE A 46 -1.83 33.08 4.48
C ILE A 46 -1.94 31.77 5.23
N TYR A 47 -1.47 30.68 4.61
CA TYR A 47 -1.33 29.39 5.26
C TYR A 47 0.08 29.26 5.83
N PRO A 48 0.25 28.80 7.08
CA PRO A 48 1.56 28.51 7.63
C PRO A 48 2.24 27.42 6.82
N SER A 49 3.57 27.43 6.74
CA SER A 49 4.35 26.38 6.05
C SER A 49 4.38 25.14 6.93
N ASP A 50 3.46 24.23 6.72
CA ASP A 50 3.37 22.98 7.46
C ASP A 50 4.07 21.83 6.74
N PRO A 51 4.69 20.88 7.48
CA PRO A 51 5.31 19.71 6.90
C PRO A 51 4.29 18.67 6.39
N SER A 52 2.98 18.90 6.55
CA SER A 52 1.89 17.98 6.19
C SER A 52 1.97 17.51 4.73
N ILE A 53 2.26 18.43 3.80
CA ILE A 53 2.39 18.14 2.37
C ILE A 53 3.55 17.14 2.12
N ALA A 54 4.72 17.42 2.71
CA ALA A 54 5.88 16.52 2.56
C ALA A 54 5.61 15.15 3.17
N LEU A 55 4.98 15.09 4.34
CA LEU A 55 4.60 13.86 5.02
C LEU A 55 3.53 13.09 4.23
N GLY A 56 2.56 13.77 3.62
CA GLY A 56 1.54 13.17 2.75
C GLY A 56 2.15 12.49 1.52
N TYR A 57 3.05 13.17 0.81
CA TYR A 57 3.77 12.57 -0.32
C TYR A 57 4.66 11.41 0.12
N LEU A 58 5.33 11.52 1.25
CA LEU A 58 6.19 10.47 1.78
C LEU A 58 5.35 9.24 2.16
N SER A 59 4.21 9.43 2.82
CA SER A 59 3.25 8.35 3.12
C SER A 59 2.79 7.64 1.84
N PHE A 60 2.46 8.40 0.79
CA PHE A 60 2.07 7.85 -0.51
C PHE A 60 3.21 7.02 -1.15
N ILE A 61 4.46 7.50 -1.12
CA ILE A 61 5.62 6.77 -1.64
C ILE A 61 5.81 5.46 -0.90
N PHE A 62 5.71 5.46 0.44
CA PHE A 62 5.81 4.23 1.23
C PHE A 62 4.66 3.26 0.98
N LEU A 63 3.45 3.75 0.70
CA LEU A 63 2.32 2.90 0.29
C LEU A 63 2.59 2.22 -1.06
N LEU A 64 3.14 2.95 -2.03
CA LEU A 64 3.55 2.36 -3.31
C LEU A 64 4.67 1.32 -3.12
N ALA A 65 5.64 1.63 -2.26
CA ALA A 65 6.72 0.68 -1.92
C ALA A 65 6.17 -0.59 -1.26
N THR A 66 5.19 -0.47 -0.35
CA THR A 66 4.49 -1.61 0.28
C THR A 66 3.80 -2.48 -0.77
N THR A 67 3.06 -1.85 -1.70
CA THR A 67 2.36 -2.56 -2.78
C THR A 67 3.34 -3.27 -3.72
N ALA A 68 4.42 -2.59 -4.10
CA ALA A 68 5.47 -3.17 -4.92
C ALA A 68 6.18 -4.34 -4.21
N ALA A 69 6.55 -4.15 -2.93
CA ALA A 69 7.19 -5.19 -2.12
C ALA A 69 6.26 -6.41 -1.95
N GLY A 70 4.97 -6.20 -1.70
CA GLY A 70 3.95 -7.25 -1.61
C GLY A 70 3.83 -8.03 -2.92
N TYR A 71 3.71 -7.31 -4.04
CA TYR A 71 3.65 -7.93 -5.37
C TYR A 71 4.91 -8.76 -5.68
N TYR A 72 6.11 -8.18 -5.51
CA TYR A 72 7.35 -8.88 -5.75
C TYR A 72 7.53 -10.08 -4.81
N SER A 73 7.12 -9.98 -3.54
CA SER A 73 7.23 -11.07 -2.56
C SER A 73 6.41 -12.30 -2.97
N ILE A 74 5.23 -12.09 -3.59
CA ILE A 74 4.37 -13.18 -4.05
C ILE A 74 5.00 -13.92 -5.25
N PHE A 75 5.65 -13.21 -6.17
CA PHE A 75 6.21 -13.81 -7.38
C PHE A 75 7.71 -14.14 -7.27
N TYR A 76 8.33 -13.88 -6.12
CA TYR A 76 9.74 -14.21 -5.91
C TYR A 76 9.97 -15.74 -5.88
N PRO A 77 11.04 -16.25 -6.53
CA PRO A 77 11.33 -17.67 -6.56
C PRO A 77 11.61 -18.20 -5.14
N TYR A 78 10.84 -19.17 -4.71
CA TYR A 78 11.01 -19.83 -3.42
C TYR A 78 11.76 -21.15 -3.59
N LYS A 79 12.80 -21.39 -2.79
CA LYS A 79 13.65 -22.60 -2.86
C LYS A 79 14.21 -22.90 -4.27
N GLY A 80 14.46 -21.86 -5.08
CA GLY A 80 15.05 -22.01 -6.42
C GLY A 80 14.11 -22.57 -7.51
N LYS A 81 12.86 -22.87 -7.17
CA LYS A 81 11.83 -23.30 -8.14
C LYS A 81 10.96 -22.09 -8.55
N PHE A 82 10.94 -21.79 -9.84
CA PHE A 82 9.98 -20.83 -10.42
C PHE A 82 8.65 -21.52 -10.62
N LEU A 83 7.64 -21.16 -9.84
CA LEU A 83 6.28 -21.58 -10.11
C LEU A 83 5.63 -20.66 -11.14
N SER A 84 4.92 -21.26 -12.11
CA SER A 84 4.14 -20.50 -13.08
C SER A 84 3.06 -19.68 -12.36
N GLN A 85 2.88 -18.42 -12.76
CA GLN A 85 1.86 -17.52 -12.19
C GLN A 85 0.45 -18.14 -12.24
N SER A 86 0.16 -18.98 -13.24
CA SER A 86 -1.12 -19.68 -13.40
C SER A 86 -1.52 -20.54 -12.20
N ILE A 87 -0.56 -21.05 -11.43
CA ILE A 87 -0.82 -21.91 -10.26
C ILE A 87 -1.45 -21.08 -9.12
N PHE A 88 -0.94 -19.87 -8.88
CA PHE A 88 -1.49 -18.96 -7.86
C PHE A 88 -2.92 -18.53 -8.19
N PHE A 89 -3.19 -18.25 -9.47
CA PHE A 89 -4.52 -17.84 -9.94
C PHE A 89 -5.54 -18.98 -10.04
N ARG A 90 -5.16 -20.21 -9.67
CA ARG A 90 -6.11 -21.32 -9.54
C ARG A 90 -6.87 -21.28 -8.20
N SER A 91 -6.28 -20.71 -7.15
CA SER A 91 -6.93 -20.55 -5.85
C SER A 91 -7.85 -19.33 -5.83
N LYS A 92 -9.17 -19.53 -5.71
CA LYS A 92 -10.16 -18.44 -5.63
C LYS A 92 -9.93 -17.52 -4.43
N THR A 93 -9.52 -18.09 -3.30
CA THR A 93 -9.23 -17.35 -2.07
C THR A 93 -8.05 -16.42 -2.26
N PHE A 94 -6.96 -16.90 -2.86
CA PHE A 94 -5.79 -16.08 -3.18
C PHE A 94 -6.16 -14.90 -4.09
N ILE A 95 -6.92 -15.17 -5.17
CA ILE A 95 -7.36 -14.12 -6.11
C ILE A 95 -8.19 -13.05 -5.40
N ALA A 96 -9.10 -13.45 -4.50
CA ALA A 96 -9.94 -12.52 -3.77
C ALA A 96 -9.08 -11.57 -2.88
N PHE A 97 -8.21 -12.12 -2.04
CA PHE A 97 -7.34 -11.31 -1.16
C PHE A 97 -6.37 -10.43 -1.94
N PHE A 98 -5.79 -10.94 -3.02
CA PHE A 98 -4.91 -10.18 -3.90
C PHE A 98 -5.61 -8.97 -4.53
N ASN A 99 -6.82 -9.16 -5.08
CA ASN A 99 -7.59 -8.06 -5.66
C ASN A 99 -8.05 -7.05 -4.60
N ILE A 100 -8.50 -7.50 -3.43
CA ILE A 100 -8.90 -6.61 -2.35
C ILE A 100 -7.70 -5.80 -1.85
N ALA A 101 -6.51 -6.40 -1.73
CA ALA A 101 -5.28 -5.69 -1.36
C ALA A 101 -4.92 -4.58 -2.36
N LEU A 102 -5.06 -4.85 -3.66
CA LEU A 102 -4.84 -3.84 -4.71
C LEU A 102 -5.88 -2.72 -4.67
N LEU A 103 -7.16 -3.08 -4.48
CA LEU A 103 -8.25 -2.09 -4.40
C LEU A 103 -8.09 -1.17 -3.19
N THR A 104 -7.85 -1.73 -2.00
CA THR A 104 -7.65 -0.95 -0.77
C THR A 104 -6.37 -0.10 -0.85
N GLY A 105 -5.29 -0.62 -1.43
CA GLY A 105 -4.08 0.13 -1.71
C GLY A 105 -4.30 1.28 -2.69
N GLY A 106 -5.05 1.06 -3.75
CA GLY A 106 -5.42 2.08 -4.73
C GLY A 106 -6.31 3.19 -4.14
N LEU A 107 -7.30 2.81 -3.32
CA LEU A 107 -8.14 3.78 -2.59
C LEU A 107 -7.32 4.55 -1.55
N GLY A 108 -6.45 3.88 -0.79
CA GLY A 108 -5.52 4.52 0.14
C GLY A 108 -4.61 5.53 -0.56
N ALA A 109 -4.07 5.17 -1.72
CA ALA A 109 -3.26 6.06 -2.55
C ALA A 109 -4.06 7.29 -3.02
N ALA A 110 -5.30 7.12 -3.45
CA ALA A 110 -6.17 8.22 -3.86
C ALA A 110 -6.48 9.16 -2.68
N PHE A 111 -6.78 8.61 -1.50
CA PHE A 111 -7.13 9.38 -0.30
C PHE A 111 -5.93 10.05 0.38
N THR A 112 -4.71 9.60 0.10
CA THR A 112 -3.49 10.30 0.53
C THR A 112 -3.04 11.34 -0.50
N LEU A 113 -3.07 11.02 -1.78
CA LEU A 113 -2.56 11.87 -2.84
C LEU A 113 -3.47 13.08 -3.11
N TRP A 114 -4.79 12.84 -3.21
CA TRP A 114 -5.75 13.89 -3.53
C TRP A 114 -5.68 15.08 -2.56
N PRO A 115 -5.86 14.89 -1.22
CA PRO A 115 -5.82 16.01 -0.28
C PRO A 115 -4.43 16.66 -0.20
N THR A 116 -3.35 15.90 -0.42
CA THR A 116 -1.98 16.44 -0.46
C THR A 116 -1.79 17.39 -1.64
N ILE A 117 -2.34 17.05 -2.82
CA ILE A 117 -2.31 17.92 -4.02
C ILE A 117 -3.21 19.16 -3.79
N GLU A 118 -4.41 18.98 -3.23
CA GLU A 118 -5.29 20.12 -2.92
C GLU A 118 -4.58 21.12 -1.98
N GLU A 119 -3.97 20.63 -0.90
CA GLU A 119 -3.24 21.45 0.05
C GLU A 119 -2.04 22.17 -0.61
N GLN A 120 -1.29 21.48 -1.47
CA GLN A 120 -0.20 22.09 -2.24
C GLN A 120 -0.73 23.21 -3.17
N ASN A 121 -1.90 23.02 -3.77
CA ASN A 121 -2.50 24.04 -4.63
C ASN A 121 -2.95 25.27 -3.83
N PHE A 122 -3.50 25.09 -2.61
CA PHE A 122 -3.83 26.21 -1.72
C PHE A 122 -2.58 27.03 -1.33
N HIS A 123 -1.46 26.37 -1.10
CA HIS A 123 -0.19 27.06 -0.81
C HIS A 123 0.37 27.84 -2.01
N LYS A 124 0.13 27.37 -3.25
CA LYS A 124 0.60 28.04 -4.48
C LYS A 124 -0.29 29.23 -4.85
N HIS A 125 -1.60 29.14 -4.67
CA HIS A 125 -2.57 30.15 -5.04
C HIS A 125 -2.94 31.04 -3.83
N LYS A 126 -2.02 31.89 -3.41
CA LYS A 126 -2.17 32.80 -2.25
C LYS A 126 -3.20 33.92 -2.43
N ALA A 127 -3.66 34.17 -3.65
CA ALA A 127 -4.58 35.25 -3.97
C ALA A 127 -5.89 34.71 -4.52
N TYR A 128 -6.88 34.54 -3.66
CA TYR A 128 -8.27 34.35 -4.09
C TYR A 128 -8.97 35.72 -4.04
N PRO A 129 -9.66 36.17 -5.10
CA PRO A 129 -10.65 37.24 -4.98
C PRO A 129 -11.83 36.65 -4.20
N ILE A 130 -11.79 36.79 -2.87
CA ILE A 130 -12.81 36.17 -2.03
C ILE A 130 -13.87 37.20 -1.74
N THR A 131 -15.07 36.92 -2.25
CA THR A 131 -16.34 37.53 -1.84
C THR A 131 -16.82 37.01 -0.48
N THR A 132 -16.14 36.02 0.13
CA THR A 132 -16.51 35.39 1.40
C THR A 132 -15.42 35.60 2.44
N GLU A 133 -15.82 36.04 3.64
CA GLU A 133 -14.96 36.34 4.80
C GLU A 133 -14.15 35.17 5.36
N LYS A 134 -14.30 33.94 4.86
CA LYS A 134 -13.64 32.74 5.40
C LYS A 134 -12.69 32.14 4.41
N CYS A 135 -11.44 31.94 4.84
CA CYS A 135 -10.47 31.17 4.09
C CYS A 135 -10.92 29.71 3.92
N PRO A 136 -10.82 29.13 2.71
CA PRO A 136 -11.15 27.72 2.50
C PRO A 136 -10.28 26.82 3.37
N THR A 137 -10.90 25.94 4.14
CA THR A 137 -10.19 24.96 4.97
C THR A 137 -10.03 23.66 4.20
N PRO A 138 -8.86 23.05 4.20
CA PRO A 138 -8.68 21.73 3.61
C PRO A 138 -9.54 20.70 4.34
N LYS A 139 -10.10 19.74 3.61
CA LYS A 139 -10.97 18.69 4.17
C LYS A 139 -10.20 17.88 5.22
N ILE A 140 -10.71 17.86 6.44
CA ILE A 140 -10.15 17.10 7.58
C ILE A 140 -10.58 15.63 7.46
N GLY A 141 -9.70 14.71 7.83
CA GLY A 141 -9.99 13.28 7.92
C GLY A 141 -9.64 12.45 6.68
N LEU A 142 -9.43 13.07 5.50
CA LEU A 142 -9.13 12.32 4.27
C LEU A 142 -7.74 11.66 4.30
N LEU A 143 -6.72 12.36 4.78
CA LEU A 143 -5.37 11.81 4.94
C LEU A 143 -5.35 10.70 6.00
N GLY A 144 -6.06 10.88 7.11
CA GLY A 144 -6.23 9.85 8.13
C GLY A 144 -6.95 8.61 7.60
N GLY A 145 -8.01 8.80 6.81
CA GLY A 145 -8.70 7.71 6.10
C GLY A 145 -7.77 6.98 5.13
N GLY A 146 -6.96 7.70 4.37
CA GLY A 146 -5.94 7.13 3.49
C GLY A 146 -4.88 6.32 4.25
N ALA A 147 -4.45 6.81 5.43
CA ALA A 147 -3.52 6.11 6.30
C ALA A 147 -4.10 4.79 6.81
N LEU A 148 -5.36 4.75 7.25
CA LEU A 148 -6.04 3.52 7.67
C LEU A 148 -6.15 2.52 6.52
N LEU A 149 -6.54 2.97 5.32
CA LEU A 149 -6.57 2.12 4.14
C LEU A 149 -5.20 1.58 3.75
N SER A 150 -4.11 2.34 3.98
CA SER A 150 -2.75 1.85 3.76
C SER A 150 -2.39 0.71 4.71
N LEU A 151 -2.83 0.79 5.97
CA LEU A 151 -2.65 -0.27 6.95
C LEU A 151 -3.45 -1.52 6.57
N ASP A 152 -4.73 -1.36 6.20
CA ASP A 152 -5.58 -2.46 5.75
C ASP A 152 -4.99 -3.16 4.52
N SER A 153 -4.53 -2.39 3.52
CA SER A 153 -3.85 -2.93 2.35
C SER A 153 -2.61 -3.73 2.73
N THR A 154 -1.83 -3.24 3.70
CA THR A 154 -0.63 -3.94 4.20
C THR A 154 -0.99 -5.29 4.82
N LEU A 155 -2.02 -5.34 5.66
CA LEU A 155 -2.50 -6.59 6.26
C LEU A 155 -3.00 -7.57 5.20
N LEU A 156 -3.72 -7.09 4.20
CA LEU A 156 -4.20 -7.91 3.08
C LEU A 156 -3.05 -8.47 2.24
N TRP A 157 -1.97 -7.69 2.02
CA TRP A 157 -0.76 -8.19 1.38
C TRP A 157 -0.08 -9.29 2.17
N LEU A 158 -0.03 -9.19 3.51
CA LEU A 158 0.51 -10.24 4.37
C LEU A 158 -0.32 -11.53 4.29
N VAL A 159 -1.66 -11.41 4.29
CA VAL A 159 -2.55 -12.57 4.10
C VAL A 159 -2.34 -13.19 2.72
N ALA A 160 -2.28 -12.38 1.66
CA ALA A 160 -2.03 -12.86 0.31
C ALA A 160 -0.68 -13.58 0.21
N LEU A 161 0.37 -13.07 0.88
CA LEU A 161 1.68 -13.70 0.95
C LEU A 161 1.62 -15.08 1.65
N MET A 162 0.92 -15.18 2.79
CA MET A 162 0.72 -16.47 3.48
C MET A 162 -0.03 -17.47 2.61
N LEU A 163 -1.08 -17.03 1.92
CA LEU A 163 -1.82 -17.89 1.00
C LEU A 163 -0.95 -18.35 -0.19
N ALA A 164 -0.10 -17.48 -0.69
CA ALA A 164 0.84 -17.84 -1.77
C ALA A 164 1.86 -18.87 -1.31
N ILE A 165 2.33 -18.80 -0.06
CA ILE A 165 3.25 -19.81 0.52
C ILE A 165 2.56 -21.15 0.63
N ASN A 166 1.34 -21.21 1.17
CA ASN A 166 0.57 -22.45 1.28
C ASN A 166 0.34 -23.11 -0.10
N VAL A 167 -0.07 -22.31 -1.10
CA VAL A 167 -0.25 -22.84 -2.48
C VAL A 167 1.05 -23.42 -3.04
N ARG A 168 2.21 -22.84 -2.69
CA ARG A 168 3.52 -23.34 -3.11
C ARG A 168 3.89 -24.65 -2.41
N GLU A 169 3.65 -24.73 -1.12
CA GLU A 169 3.94 -25.94 -0.33
C GLU A 169 3.09 -27.11 -0.82
N ASP A 170 1.78 -26.92 -1.00
CA ASP A 170 0.88 -27.93 -1.56
C ASP A 170 1.36 -28.43 -2.93
N PHE A 171 1.77 -27.50 -3.82
CA PHE A 171 2.24 -27.88 -5.15
C PHE A 171 3.54 -28.70 -5.14
N ILE A 172 4.46 -28.38 -4.23
CA ILE A 172 5.73 -29.10 -4.08
C ILE A 172 5.47 -30.50 -3.52
N GLU A 173 4.59 -30.62 -2.51
CA GLU A 173 4.24 -31.90 -1.88
C GLU A 173 3.57 -32.86 -2.87
N TYR A 174 2.60 -32.38 -3.64
CA TYR A 174 1.98 -33.19 -4.71
C TYR A 174 2.97 -33.61 -5.81
N GLY A 175 3.94 -32.77 -6.13
CA GLY A 175 5.01 -33.08 -7.09
C GLY A 175 5.92 -34.19 -6.61
N ASP A 176 6.32 -34.17 -5.36
CA ASP A 176 7.18 -35.20 -4.73
C ASP A 176 6.45 -36.52 -4.55
N GLU A 177 5.15 -36.54 -4.22
CA GLU A 177 4.35 -37.75 -4.13
C GLU A 177 4.19 -38.42 -5.50
N GLY A 178 3.94 -37.63 -6.54
CA GLY A 178 3.83 -38.16 -7.93
C GLY A 178 5.13 -38.82 -8.41
N GLU A 179 6.27 -38.21 -8.12
CA GLU A 179 7.59 -38.73 -8.49
C GLU A 179 7.93 -40.03 -7.71
N ASN A 180 7.59 -40.09 -6.42
CA ASN A 180 7.78 -41.26 -5.58
C ASN A 180 6.88 -42.43 -6.02
N HIS A 181 5.63 -42.17 -6.47
CA HIS A 181 4.74 -43.20 -7.00
C HIS A 181 5.24 -43.79 -8.33
N LEU A 182 5.78 -42.94 -9.22
CA LEU A 182 6.37 -43.39 -10.49
C LEU A 182 7.63 -44.25 -10.28
N ALA A 183 8.54 -43.82 -9.41
CA ALA A 183 9.75 -44.56 -9.06
C ALA A 183 9.43 -45.92 -8.44
N ARG A 184 8.39 -46.01 -7.60
CA ARG A 184 7.95 -47.27 -7.00
C ARG A 184 7.29 -48.21 -8.00
N ALA A 185 6.58 -47.65 -8.99
CA ALA A 185 5.99 -48.46 -10.08
C ALA A 185 7.07 -49.03 -10.99
N GLU A 186 8.12 -48.27 -11.32
CA GLU A 186 9.24 -48.75 -12.15
C GLU A 186 10.03 -49.87 -11.45
N ILE A 187 10.26 -49.80 -10.16
CA ILE A 187 10.93 -50.87 -9.38
C ILE A 187 10.07 -52.15 -9.36
N SER A 188 8.72 -52.00 -9.26
CA SER A 188 7.81 -53.12 -9.24
C SER A 188 7.68 -53.83 -10.60
N THR A 189 7.98 -53.15 -11.70
CA THR A 189 7.94 -53.73 -13.07
C THR A 189 9.28 -54.34 -13.52
N SER A 190 10.35 -54.10 -12.76
CA SER A 190 11.70 -54.61 -13.04
C SER A 190 12.06 -55.90 -12.28
N ILE A 191 11.13 -56.44 -11.46
CA ILE A 191 11.25 -57.73 -10.76
C ILE A 191 10.32 -58.76 -11.42
#